data_c573c1073636e8ea01c7c0fd1e014f42
#
_entry.id   c573c1073636e8ea01c7c0fd1e014f42
#
_cell.length_a   1.000
_cell.length_b   1.000
_cell.length_c   1.000
_cell.angle_alpha   90.00
_cell.angle_beta   90.00
_cell.angle_gamma   90.00
#
_symmetry.space_group_name_H-M   'P 1'
#
loop_
_entity.id
_entity.type
_entity.pdbx_description
1 polymer ?
#
loop_
_entity_poly.entity_id
_entity_poly.type
_entity_poly.pdbx_seq_one_letter_code
_entity_poly.pdbx_strand_id
1 'polypeptide(L)'
;TSRRVATETGLAGAGRSVVAVGLDMAAAHLGPWEGARVLIVGTGAYAGATVSALHALGASDVSVYSTSGRAREFARGRGIGWVDAAGLPSALERADLVVTCRGLGSPVLTRNMATQAGHTVVLDLALMRDTESSVASLPNVTLIDLPTIQASVPAADADALTRARAIIDEEVSSFERGLGARSMDPVVRHLRSRVFRIVEEEIDRLGDAPLSTDDAARALRHLAARLIHNPTVMARRAGEESQQERYLEALGVVLGIDESTLISGDDAALHAFSPGDHGRSRGGVCPHDVHTLGA
;
A
#
# COMPACT_ATOMS: atom_id res chain seq x y z
N THR A 1 6.17 -3.49 -4.21
CA THR A 1 7.01 -4.12 -3.17
C THR A 1 7.54 -5.48 -3.62
N SER A 2 6.73 -6.52 -3.84
CA SER A 2 7.20 -7.88 -4.17
C SER A 2 8.13 -7.93 -5.39
N ARG A 3 7.82 -7.17 -6.45
CA ARG A 3 8.66 -7.11 -7.65
C ARG A 3 10.03 -6.47 -7.35
N ARG A 4 10.08 -5.39 -6.58
CA ARG A 4 11.33 -4.74 -6.16
C ARG A 4 12.20 -5.70 -5.35
N VAL A 5 11.61 -6.36 -4.34
CA VAL A 5 12.32 -7.38 -3.54
C VAL A 5 12.92 -8.46 -4.45
N ALA A 6 12.12 -8.99 -5.39
CA ALA A 6 12.58 -10.03 -6.30
C ALA A 6 13.74 -9.58 -7.21
N THR A 7 13.70 -8.34 -7.72
CA THR A 7 14.70 -7.83 -8.67
C THR A 7 15.94 -7.25 -8.01
N GLU A 8 15.81 -6.60 -6.84
CA GLU A 8 16.89 -5.86 -6.20
C GLU A 8 17.68 -6.68 -5.17
N THR A 9 17.13 -7.81 -4.68
CA THR A 9 17.80 -8.61 -3.65
C THR A 9 18.38 -9.93 -4.16
N GLY A 10 18.07 -10.31 -5.40
CA GLY A 10 18.46 -11.62 -5.93
C GLY A 10 17.72 -12.81 -5.30
N LEU A 11 16.82 -12.57 -4.34
CA LEU A 11 16.07 -13.64 -3.68
C LEU A 11 15.20 -14.44 -4.66
N ALA A 12 14.75 -13.83 -5.76
CA ALA A 12 14.01 -14.55 -6.80
C ALA A 12 14.91 -15.48 -7.64
N GLY A 13 16.20 -15.19 -7.73
CA GLY A 13 17.16 -15.99 -8.52
C GLY A 13 17.94 -17.01 -7.68
N ALA A 14 18.03 -16.80 -6.37
CA ALA A 14 18.74 -17.68 -5.45
C ALA A 14 17.83 -18.79 -4.86
N GLY A 15 16.48 -18.69 -5.02
CA GLY A 15 15.53 -19.54 -4.38
C GLY A 15 14.75 -20.41 -5.34
N ARG A 16 14.89 -21.73 -5.21
CA ARG A 16 13.80 -22.65 -5.58
C ARG A 16 12.52 -22.11 -4.95
N SER A 17 11.41 -22.07 -5.69
CA SER A 17 10.14 -21.62 -5.10
C SER A 17 9.81 -22.51 -3.89
N VAL A 18 9.14 -21.96 -2.88
CA VAL A 18 8.67 -22.72 -1.70
C VAL A 18 7.94 -24.00 -2.13
N VAL A 19 7.18 -23.92 -3.23
CA VAL A 19 6.52 -25.07 -3.84
C VAL A 19 7.54 -26.12 -4.29
N ALA A 20 8.59 -25.70 -5.01
CA ALA A 20 9.59 -26.64 -5.51
C ALA A 20 10.36 -27.33 -4.38
N VAL A 21 10.75 -26.59 -3.35
CA VAL A 21 11.43 -27.17 -2.17
C VAL A 21 10.50 -28.12 -1.43
N GLY A 22 9.24 -27.72 -1.21
CA GLY A 22 8.25 -28.58 -0.55
C GLY A 22 7.97 -29.87 -1.32
N LEU A 23 7.88 -29.82 -2.65
CA LEU A 23 7.70 -30.98 -3.50
C LEU A 23 8.92 -31.88 -3.53
N ASP A 24 10.14 -31.32 -3.52
CA ASP A 24 11.38 -32.13 -3.40
C ASP A 24 11.46 -32.86 -2.06
N MET A 25 11.07 -32.20 -0.97
CA MET A 25 10.99 -32.83 0.34
C MET A 25 9.93 -33.96 0.36
N ALA A 26 8.76 -33.71 -0.25
CA ALA A 26 7.70 -34.71 -0.38
C ALA A 26 8.16 -35.93 -1.21
N ALA A 27 8.93 -35.71 -2.27
CA ALA A 27 9.46 -36.75 -3.12
C ALA A 27 10.29 -37.80 -2.36
N ALA A 28 10.95 -37.42 -1.27
CA ALA A 28 11.71 -38.34 -0.42
C ALA A 28 10.81 -39.41 0.29
N HIS A 29 9.51 -39.17 0.35
CA HIS A 29 8.52 -40.01 1.01
C HIS A 29 7.49 -40.62 0.05
N LEU A 30 7.56 -40.27 -1.23
CA LEU A 30 6.68 -40.75 -2.29
C LEU A 30 7.41 -41.72 -3.22
N GLY A 31 6.65 -42.48 -3.98
CA GLY A 31 7.18 -43.18 -5.14
C GLY A 31 7.36 -42.25 -6.35
N PRO A 32 7.51 -42.82 -7.55
CA PRO A 32 7.59 -42.03 -8.79
C PRO A 32 6.35 -41.12 -8.98
N TRP A 33 6.58 -39.89 -9.48
CA TRP A 33 5.52 -38.89 -9.66
C TRP A 33 4.43 -39.32 -10.64
N GLU A 34 4.75 -40.18 -11.64
CA GLU A 34 3.82 -40.65 -12.66
C GLU A 34 2.64 -41.44 -12.08
N GLY A 35 2.85 -42.14 -10.94
CA GLY A 35 1.83 -42.90 -10.25
C GLY A 35 1.26 -42.23 -8.99
N ALA A 36 1.80 -41.10 -8.60
CA ALA A 36 1.39 -40.44 -7.38
C ALA A 36 0.01 -39.75 -7.54
N ARG A 37 -0.88 -40.01 -6.60
CA ARG A 37 -2.22 -39.43 -6.51
C ARG A 37 -2.15 -38.14 -5.66
N VAL A 38 -2.32 -37.02 -6.28
CA VAL A 38 -2.15 -35.71 -5.62
C VAL A 38 -3.49 -35.00 -5.46
N LEU A 39 -3.81 -34.61 -4.24
CA LEU A 39 -4.95 -33.77 -3.92
C LEU A 39 -4.48 -32.39 -3.50
N ILE A 40 -4.85 -31.36 -4.26
CA ILE A 40 -4.58 -29.94 -3.92
C ILE A 40 -5.82 -29.35 -3.25
N VAL A 41 -5.66 -28.74 -2.07
CA VAL A 41 -6.72 -28.06 -1.33
C VAL A 41 -6.50 -26.55 -1.39
N GLY A 42 -7.22 -25.91 -2.31
CA GLY A 42 -7.10 -24.49 -2.61
C GLY A 42 -7.09 -24.20 -4.10
N THR A 43 -7.39 -22.93 -4.49
CA THR A 43 -7.47 -22.49 -5.89
C THR A 43 -6.79 -21.12 -6.08
N GLY A 44 -5.84 -20.79 -5.21
CA GLY A 44 -5.08 -19.55 -5.26
C GLY A 44 -3.81 -19.67 -6.13
N ALA A 45 -2.95 -18.64 -6.03
CA ALA A 45 -1.69 -18.58 -6.77
C ALA A 45 -0.76 -19.78 -6.47
N TYR A 46 -0.66 -20.18 -5.21
CA TYR A 46 0.13 -21.35 -4.80
C TYR A 46 -0.41 -22.66 -5.41
N ALA A 47 -1.74 -22.84 -5.50
CA ALA A 47 -2.33 -23.99 -6.19
C ALA A 47 -1.93 -24.02 -7.66
N GLY A 48 -1.97 -22.87 -8.36
CA GLY A 48 -1.52 -22.79 -9.74
C GLY A 48 -0.05 -23.13 -9.93
N ALA A 49 0.82 -22.62 -9.06
CA ALA A 49 2.24 -22.92 -9.06
C ALA A 49 2.51 -24.41 -8.78
N THR A 50 1.76 -25.00 -7.85
CA THR A 50 1.85 -26.45 -7.51
C THR A 50 1.46 -27.32 -8.70
N VAL A 51 0.35 -27.02 -9.38
CA VAL A 51 -0.05 -27.75 -10.60
C VAL A 51 1.05 -27.70 -11.66
N SER A 52 1.60 -26.50 -11.93
CA SER A 52 2.67 -26.36 -12.93
C SER A 52 3.93 -27.14 -12.55
N ALA A 53 4.32 -27.14 -11.27
CA ALA A 53 5.45 -27.87 -10.78
C ALA A 53 5.22 -29.40 -10.85
N LEU A 54 4.05 -29.88 -10.47
CA LEU A 54 3.68 -31.31 -10.53
C LEU A 54 3.68 -31.82 -11.97
N HIS A 55 3.15 -31.08 -12.92
CA HIS A 55 3.22 -31.43 -14.33
C HIS A 55 4.67 -31.51 -14.84
N ALA A 56 5.53 -30.58 -14.43
CA ALA A 56 6.95 -30.61 -14.77
C ALA A 56 7.67 -31.85 -14.18
N LEU A 57 7.18 -32.37 -13.06
CA LEU A 57 7.66 -33.61 -12.42
C LEU A 57 7.04 -34.88 -13.00
N GLY A 58 6.08 -34.79 -13.91
CA GLY A 58 5.43 -35.94 -14.56
C GLY A 58 4.20 -36.48 -13.81
N ALA A 59 3.71 -35.78 -12.77
CA ALA A 59 2.50 -36.19 -12.07
C ALA A 59 1.27 -36.07 -12.98
N SER A 60 0.52 -37.15 -13.14
CA SER A 60 -0.65 -37.23 -14.03
C SER A 60 -1.98 -37.35 -13.29
N ASP A 61 -2.01 -37.89 -12.07
CA ASP A 61 -3.22 -37.99 -11.25
C ASP A 61 -3.28 -36.88 -10.22
N VAL A 62 -3.60 -35.70 -10.69
CA VAL A 62 -3.72 -34.49 -9.87
C VAL A 62 -5.18 -34.06 -9.82
N SER A 63 -5.71 -33.81 -8.63
CA SER A 63 -7.06 -33.28 -8.42
C SER A 63 -7.06 -32.11 -7.47
N VAL A 64 -8.07 -31.23 -7.58
CA VAL A 64 -8.20 -30.05 -6.73
C VAL A 64 -9.54 -30.03 -6.00
N TYR A 65 -9.50 -29.64 -4.74
CA TYR A 65 -10.68 -29.34 -3.93
C TYR A 65 -10.70 -27.87 -3.51
N SER A 66 -11.89 -27.28 -3.40
CA SER A 66 -12.06 -25.91 -2.91
C SER A 66 -13.31 -25.81 -2.04
N THR A 67 -13.15 -25.30 -0.83
CA THR A 67 -14.26 -25.00 0.08
C THR A 67 -15.23 -23.92 -0.46
N SER A 68 -14.78 -23.08 -1.41
CA SER A 68 -15.58 -22.05 -2.06
C SER A 68 -16.28 -22.52 -3.35
N GLY A 69 -16.21 -23.80 -3.69
CA GLY A 69 -16.82 -24.38 -4.91
C GLY A 69 -16.10 -24.07 -6.22
N ARG A 70 -14.93 -23.40 -6.20
CA ARG A 70 -14.18 -22.99 -7.40
C ARG A 70 -13.32 -24.11 -8.02
N ALA A 71 -13.30 -25.31 -7.44
CA ALA A 71 -12.45 -26.40 -7.88
C ALA A 71 -12.63 -26.75 -9.35
N ARG A 72 -13.88 -26.91 -9.81
CA ARG A 72 -14.21 -27.25 -11.20
C ARG A 72 -13.72 -26.22 -12.20
N GLU A 73 -13.90 -24.93 -11.90
CA GLU A 73 -13.44 -23.84 -12.75
C GLU A 73 -11.92 -23.75 -12.78
N PHE A 74 -11.29 -23.91 -11.62
CA PHE A 74 -9.83 -23.92 -11.51
C PHE A 74 -9.19 -25.07 -12.30
N ALA A 75 -9.77 -26.27 -12.26
CA ALA A 75 -9.29 -27.44 -12.99
C ALA A 75 -9.42 -27.28 -14.52
N ARG A 76 -10.43 -26.49 -14.97
CA ARG A 76 -10.68 -26.29 -16.40
C ARG A 76 -9.45 -25.66 -17.08
N GLY A 77 -8.96 -26.30 -18.12
CA GLY A 77 -7.80 -25.85 -18.90
C GLY A 77 -6.43 -26.10 -18.25
N ARG A 78 -6.40 -26.82 -17.11
CA ARG A 78 -5.13 -27.19 -16.43
C ARG A 78 -4.81 -28.68 -16.51
N GLY A 79 -5.63 -29.50 -17.16
CA GLY A 79 -5.40 -30.93 -17.32
C GLY A 79 -5.46 -31.73 -15.99
N ILE A 80 -6.19 -31.23 -14.99
CA ILE A 80 -6.34 -31.90 -13.68
C ILE A 80 -7.80 -32.19 -13.37
N GLY A 81 -8.02 -33.15 -12.45
CA GLY A 81 -9.33 -33.47 -11.90
C GLY A 81 -9.82 -32.43 -10.88
N TRP A 82 -11.07 -32.53 -10.48
CA TRP A 82 -11.63 -31.78 -9.38
C TRP A 82 -12.50 -32.69 -8.48
N VAL A 83 -12.58 -32.30 -7.20
CA VAL A 83 -13.33 -33.02 -6.18
C VAL A 83 -14.33 -32.05 -5.55
N ASP A 84 -15.56 -32.52 -5.34
CA ASP A 84 -16.57 -31.81 -4.55
C ASP A 84 -16.50 -32.17 -3.06
N ALA A 85 -17.36 -31.57 -2.24
CA ALA A 85 -17.35 -31.84 -0.80
C ALA A 85 -17.72 -33.29 -0.45
N ALA A 86 -18.54 -33.97 -1.26
CA ALA A 86 -18.95 -35.35 -1.03
C ALA A 86 -17.83 -36.32 -1.38
N GLY A 87 -17.02 -36.03 -2.40
CA GLY A 87 -15.89 -36.85 -2.84
C GLY A 87 -14.61 -36.63 -2.03
N LEU A 88 -14.53 -35.53 -1.20
CA LEU A 88 -13.32 -35.20 -0.46
C LEU A 88 -12.81 -36.32 0.48
N PRO A 89 -13.64 -37.01 1.29
CA PRO A 89 -13.16 -38.10 2.14
C PRO A 89 -12.46 -39.19 1.35
N SER A 90 -13.09 -39.67 0.26
CA SER A 90 -12.51 -40.71 -0.60
C SER A 90 -11.27 -40.26 -1.36
N ALA A 91 -11.16 -38.97 -1.69
CA ALA A 91 -9.96 -38.40 -2.31
C ALA A 91 -8.80 -38.34 -1.31
N LEU A 92 -9.05 -37.96 -0.06
CA LEU A 92 -8.06 -37.98 1.03
C LEU A 92 -7.57 -39.37 1.35
N GLU A 93 -8.48 -40.33 1.44
CA GLU A 93 -8.12 -41.74 1.72
C GLU A 93 -7.14 -42.32 0.69
N ARG A 94 -7.28 -41.94 -0.57
CA ARG A 94 -6.46 -42.44 -1.67
C ARG A 94 -5.23 -41.59 -1.98
N ALA A 95 -5.15 -40.34 -1.47
CA ALA A 95 -4.07 -39.43 -1.81
C ALA A 95 -2.73 -39.89 -1.23
N ASP A 96 -1.71 -39.96 -2.07
CA ASP A 96 -0.32 -40.13 -1.67
C ASP A 96 0.29 -38.81 -1.21
N LEU A 97 -0.16 -37.70 -1.81
CA LEU A 97 0.21 -36.34 -1.44
C LEU A 97 -1.03 -35.44 -1.33
N VAL A 98 -1.15 -34.74 -0.21
CA VAL A 98 -2.13 -33.67 -0.02
C VAL A 98 -1.40 -32.34 0.09
N VAL A 99 -1.70 -31.40 -0.80
CA VAL A 99 -1.11 -30.04 -0.75
C VAL A 99 -2.18 -29.04 -0.29
N THR A 100 -1.99 -28.41 0.86
CA THR A 100 -2.89 -27.37 1.38
C THR A 100 -2.30 -26.00 1.15
N CYS A 101 -3.11 -25.06 0.61
CA CYS A 101 -2.64 -23.73 0.22
C CYS A 101 -3.75 -22.67 0.20
N ARG A 102 -4.73 -22.72 1.13
CA ARG A 102 -5.80 -21.72 1.25
C ARG A 102 -5.36 -20.49 2.07
N GLY A 103 -4.74 -20.74 3.24
CA GLY A 103 -4.28 -19.68 4.15
C GLY A 103 -5.39 -18.82 4.76
N LEU A 104 -6.58 -19.39 5.02
CA LEU A 104 -7.74 -18.65 5.54
C LEU A 104 -7.82 -18.61 7.08
N GLY A 105 -6.79 -19.09 7.78
CA GLY A 105 -6.72 -19.04 9.25
C GLY A 105 -7.58 -20.08 9.99
N SER A 106 -8.24 -21.01 9.26
CA SER A 106 -8.94 -22.14 9.84
C SER A 106 -8.49 -23.44 9.16
N PRO A 107 -8.13 -24.48 9.91
CA PRO A 107 -7.72 -25.77 9.31
C PRO A 107 -8.81 -26.35 8.41
N VAL A 108 -8.41 -26.88 7.27
CA VAL A 108 -9.26 -27.62 6.34
C VAL A 108 -8.97 -29.11 6.42
N LEU A 109 -7.75 -29.47 6.78
CA LEU A 109 -7.36 -30.86 7.05
C LEU A 109 -7.29 -31.06 8.56
N THR A 110 -8.31 -31.71 9.11
CA THR A 110 -8.40 -32.05 10.53
C THR A 110 -7.76 -33.38 10.84
N ARG A 111 -7.42 -33.60 12.12
CA ARG A 111 -6.91 -34.90 12.58
C ARG A 111 -7.83 -36.08 12.21
N ASN A 112 -9.15 -35.87 12.39
CA ASN A 112 -10.13 -36.93 12.08
C ASN A 112 -10.12 -37.32 10.59
N MET A 113 -10.00 -36.34 9.70
CA MET A 113 -9.89 -36.57 8.25
C MET A 113 -8.57 -37.28 7.90
N ALA A 114 -7.46 -36.82 8.48
CA ALA A 114 -6.13 -37.37 8.23
C ALA A 114 -5.96 -38.81 8.79
N THR A 115 -6.69 -39.18 9.84
CA THR A 115 -6.69 -40.56 10.37
C THR A 115 -7.28 -41.57 9.39
N GLN A 116 -8.20 -41.12 8.53
CA GLN A 116 -8.81 -41.97 7.48
C GLN A 116 -7.91 -42.15 6.26
N ALA A 117 -6.87 -41.31 6.11
CA ALA A 117 -5.94 -41.39 5.00
C ALA A 117 -5.04 -42.66 5.12
N GLY A 118 -4.58 -43.16 3.98
CA GLY A 118 -3.50 -44.13 3.94
C GLY A 118 -2.17 -43.54 4.40
N HIS A 119 -1.05 -44.09 3.98
CA HIS A 119 0.23 -43.40 4.14
C HIS A 119 0.27 -42.20 3.21
N THR A 120 0.23 -41.02 3.79
CA THR A 120 0.05 -39.77 3.04
C THR A 120 1.08 -38.74 3.47
N VAL A 121 1.69 -38.06 2.49
CA VAL A 121 2.47 -36.85 2.73
C VAL A 121 1.52 -35.65 2.69
N VAL A 122 1.58 -34.79 3.70
CA VAL A 122 0.84 -33.53 3.75
C VAL A 122 1.82 -32.37 3.61
N LEU A 123 1.70 -31.61 2.54
CA LEU A 123 2.48 -30.41 2.26
C LEU A 123 1.61 -29.17 2.52
N ASP A 124 1.83 -28.50 3.66
CA ASP A 124 1.09 -27.29 4.03
C ASP A 124 1.87 -26.03 3.64
N LEU A 125 1.47 -25.42 2.54
CA LEU A 125 2.06 -24.18 2.00
C LEU A 125 1.31 -22.92 2.47
N ALA A 126 0.35 -23.05 3.38
CA ALA A 126 -0.43 -21.93 3.88
C ALA A 126 0.35 -21.16 4.95
N LEU A 127 0.40 -19.83 4.80
CA LEU A 127 1.03 -18.96 5.81
C LEU A 127 0.29 -19.06 7.17
N MET A 128 -1.04 -19.12 7.12
CA MET A 128 -1.87 -19.48 8.27
C MET A 128 -2.31 -20.94 8.07
N ARG A 129 -1.77 -21.84 8.89
CA ARG A 129 -1.91 -23.28 8.73
C ARG A 129 -3.30 -23.74 8.31
N ASP A 130 -3.35 -24.48 7.23
CA ASP A 130 -4.55 -25.16 6.72
C ASP A 130 -4.70 -26.58 7.30
N THR A 131 -3.63 -27.11 7.92
CA THR A 131 -3.57 -28.40 8.56
C THR A 131 -3.56 -28.27 10.08
N GLU A 132 -4.42 -29.03 10.76
CA GLU A 132 -4.46 -29.07 12.23
C GLU A 132 -3.13 -29.59 12.79
N SER A 133 -2.60 -28.92 13.83
CA SER A 133 -1.27 -29.26 14.41
C SER A 133 -1.18 -30.71 14.90
N SER A 134 -2.30 -31.30 15.34
CA SER A 134 -2.40 -32.69 15.80
C SER A 134 -2.19 -33.73 14.70
N VAL A 135 -2.26 -33.34 13.42
CA VAL A 135 -1.99 -34.20 12.26
C VAL A 135 -0.54 -34.69 12.25
N ALA A 136 0.40 -33.83 12.66
CA ALA A 136 1.82 -34.19 12.73
C ALA A 136 2.15 -35.38 13.63
N SER A 137 1.27 -35.72 14.59
CA SER A 137 1.46 -36.89 15.49
C SER A 137 0.84 -38.18 14.98
N LEU A 138 0.24 -38.21 13.80
CA LEU A 138 -0.32 -39.41 13.19
C LEU A 138 0.79 -40.25 12.56
N PRO A 139 0.83 -41.57 12.84
CA PRO A 139 1.89 -42.46 12.34
C PRO A 139 1.83 -42.70 10.81
N ASN A 140 0.67 -42.48 10.21
CA ASN A 140 0.43 -42.63 8.78
C ASN A 140 0.60 -41.34 7.98
N VAL A 141 1.02 -40.23 8.63
CA VAL A 141 1.14 -38.91 7.97
C VAL A 141 2.54 -38.34 8.14
N THR A 142 3.15 -37.91 7.06
CA THR A 142 4.35 -37.09 7.06
C THR A 142 3.94 -35.63 6.77
N LEU A 143 4.01 -34.76 7.77
CA LEU A 143 3.67 -33.33 7.61
C LEU A 143 4.91 -32.51 7.27
N ILE A 144 4.85 -31.81 6.15
CA ILE A 144 5.85 -30.82 5.70
C ILE A 144 5.14 -29.46 5.66
N ASP A 145 5.49 -28.58 6.60
CA ASP A 145 4.94 -27.22 6.69
C ASP A 145 5.99 -26.16 6.38
N LEU A 146 5.59 -24.89 6.31
CA LEU A 146 6.51 -23.80 6.01
C LEU A 146 7.71 -23.73 6.98
N PRO A 147 7.56 -23.90 8.30
CA PRO A 147 8.70 -24.00 9.21
C PRO A 147 9.67 -25.13 8.87
N THR A 148 9.16 -26.29 8.52
CA THR A 148 9.96 -27.47 8.12
C THR A 148 10.73 -27.17 6.82
N ILE A 149 10.06 -26.55 5.83
CA ILE A 149 10.71 -26.12 4.60
C ILE A 149 11.80 -25.09 4.89
N GLN A 150 11.51 -24.11 5.73
CA GLN A 150 12.46 -23.06 6.11
C GLN A 150 13.71 -23.65 6.77
N ALA A 151 13.55 -24.65 7.63
CA ALA A 151 14.68 -25.31 8.29
C ALA A 151 15.56 -26.12 7.33
N SER A 152 15.02 -26.60 6.21
CA SER A 152 15.73 -27.39 5.20
C SER A 152 16.49 -26.56 4.17
N VAL A 153 16.14 -25.27 4.02
CA VAL A 153 16.82 -24.37 3.07
C VAL A 153 18.07 -23.80 3.75
N PRO A 154 19.27 -23.86 3.09
CA PRO A 154 20.43 -23.15 3.59
C PRO A 154 20.07 -21.69 3.90
N ALA A 155 20.60 -21.15 4.99
CA ALA A 155 20.32 -19.77 5.38
C ALA A 155 20.49 -18.87 4.15
N ALA A 156 19.41 -18.25 3.70
CA ALA A 156 19.46 -17.29 2.62
C ALA A 156 20.51 -16.24 2.98
N ASP A 157 21.22 -15.74 1.98
CA ASP A 157 22.20 -14.69 2.15
C ASP A 157 21.63 -13.61 3.13
N ALA A 158 22.25 -13.51 4.30
CA ALA A 158 21.75 -12.60 5.37
C ALA A 158 21.67 -11.15 4.87
N ASP A 159 22.55 -10.78 3.93
CA ASP A 159 22.56 -9.49 3.29
C ASP A 159 21.33 -9.32 2.35
N ALA A 160 20.95 -10.36 1.62
CA ALA A 160 19.77 -10.33 0.76
C ALA A 160 18.48 -10.19 1.59
N LEU A 161 18.38 -10.88 2.73
CA LEU A 161 17.27 -10.73 3.67
C LEU A 161 17.22 -9.33 4.28
N THR A 162 18.36 -8.78 4.66
CA THR A 162 18.45 -7.43 5.21
C THR A 162 18.01 -6.38 4.19
N ARG A 163 18.45 -6.51 2.94
CA ARG A 163 18.01 -5.64 1.84
C ARG A 163 16.51 -5.78 1.57
N ALA A 164 15.98 -6.99 1.58
CA ALA A 164 14.54 -7.22 1.39
C ALA A 164 13.70 -6.55 2.47
N ARG A 165 14.12 -6.65 3.74
CA ARG A 165 13.45 -5.96 4.86
C ARG A 165 13.50 -4.44 4.68
N ALA A 166 14.66 -3.89 4.35
CA ALA A 166 14.80 -2.45 4.11
C ALA A 166 13.86 -1.94 3.00
N ILE A 167 13.72 -2.69 1.90
CA ILE A 167 12.78 -2.34 0.82
C ILE A 167 11.32 -2.38 1.33
N ILE A 168 10.95 -3.37 2.12
CA ILE A 168 9.60 -3.47 2.70
C ILE A 168 9.32 -2.28 3.61
N ASP A 169 10.24 -1.95 4.52
CA ASP A 169 10.09 -0.84 5.46
C ASP A 169 9.99 0.51 4.74
N GLU A 170 10.77 0.71 3.67
CA GLU A 170 10.69 1.90 2.82
C GLU A 170 9.30 2.01 2.14
N GLU A 171 8.80 0.93 1.56
CA GLU A 171 7.49 0.90 0.89
C GLU A 171 6.34 1.11 1.87
N VAL A 172 6.40 0.51 3.08
CA VAL A 172 5.42 0.72 4.14
C VAL A 172 5.41 2.19 4.55
N SER A 173 6.59 2.76 4.84
CA SER A 173 6.72 4.19 5.20
C SER A 173 6.21 5.11 4.09
N SER A 174 6.48 4.78 2.83
CA SER A 174 5.96 5.54 1.68
C SER A 174 4.45 5.46 1.57
N PHE A 175 3.88 4.27 1.79
CA PHE A 175 2.42 4.07 1.79
C PHE A 175 1.74 4.84 2.94
N GLU A 176 2.30 4.79 4.15
CA GLU A 176 1.78 5.53 5.31
C GLU A 176 1.80 7.04 5.09
N ARG A 177 2.91 7.58 4.55
CA ARG A 177 2.98 9.00 4.16
C ARG A 177 1.92 9.35 3.12
N GLY A 178 1.70 8.49 2.12
CA GLY A 178 0.67 8.67 1.11
C GLY A 178 -0.76 8.65 1.69
N LEU A 179 -1.03 7.81 2.69
CA LEU A 179 -2.30 7.81 3.42
C LEU A 179 -2.47 9.10 4.22
N GLY A 180 -1.43 9.54 4.94
CA GLY A 180 -1.43 10.79 5.69
C GLY A 180 -1.72 12.00 4.78
N ALA A 181 -1.07 12.08 3.62
CA ALA A 181 -1.33 13.14 2.66
C ALA A 181 -2.79 13.15 2.17
N ARG A 182 -3.35 11.98 1.83
CA ARG A 182 -4.76 11.87 1.39
C ARG A 182 -5.77 12.24 2.48
N SER A 183 -5.45 11.99 3.74
CA SER A 183 -6.32 12.38 4.85
C SER A 183 -6.50 13.90 4.96
N MET A 184 -5.53 14.67 4.42
CA MET A 184 -5.59 16.14 4.39
C MET A 184 -6.35 16.70 3.18
N ASP A 185 -6.68 15.89 2.16
CA ASP A 185 -7.40 16.35 0.97
C ASP A 185 -8.72 17.08 1.27
N PRO A 186 -9.56 16.65 2.24
CA PRO A 186 -10.77 17.38 2.61
C PRO A 186 -10.45 18.77 3.18
N VAL A 187 -9.39 18.89 3.99
CA VAL A 187 -8.95 20.15 4.59
C VAL A 187 -8.48 21.11 3.51
N VAL A 188 -7.63 20.63 2.59
CA VAL A 188 -7.13 21.43 1.45
C VAL A 188 -8.28 21.91 0.57
N ARG A 189 -9.23 21.02 0.25
CA ARG A 189 -10.43 21.41 -0.53
C ARG A 189 -11.27 22.46 0.18
N HIS A 190 -11.50 22.30 1.49
CA HIS A 190 -12.27 23.25 2.27
C HIS A 190 -11.58 24.63 2.33
N LEU A 191 -10.27 24.64 2.56
CA LEU A 191 -9.48 25.89 2.56
C LEU A 191 -9.57 26.61 1.21
N ARG A 192 -9.34 25.91 0.11
CA ARG A 192 -9.48 26.45 -1.25
C ARG A 192 -10.88 27.02 -1.49
N SER A 193 -11.92 26.24 -1.22
CA SER A 193 -13.32 26.68 -1.40
C SER A 193 -13.63 27.93 -0.61
N ARG A 194 -13.09 28.05 0.61
CA ARG A 194 -13.26 29.23 1.45
C ARG A 194 -12.57 30.46 0.85
N VAL A 195 -11.33 30.32 0.38
CA VAL A 195 -10.58 31.42 -0.25
C VAL A 195 -11.27 31.87 -1.53
N PHE A 196 -11.60 30.93 -2.43
CA PHE A 196 -12.28 31.26 -3.69
C PHE A 196 -13.63 31.94 -3.46
N ARG A 197 -14.41 31.51 -2.49
CA ARG A 197 -15.68 32.18 -2.14
C ARG A 197 -15.45 33.63 -1.71
N ILE A 198 -14.42 33.93 -0.94
CA ILE A 198 -14.09 35.31 -0.55
C ILE A 198 -13.71 36.15 -1.78
N VAL A 199 -12.99 35.56 -2.74
CA VAL A 199 -12.62 36.20 -4.01
C VAL A 199 -13.85 36.48 -4.86
N GLU A 200 -14.72 35.50 -5.07
CA GLU A 200 -15.96 35.65 -5.85
C GLU A 200 -16.88 36.72 -5.24
N GLU A 201 -17.07 36.73 -3.93
CA GLU A 201 -17.84 37.77 -3.23
C GLU A 201 -17.23 39.16 -3.41
N GLU A 202 -15.93 39.29 -3.59
CA GLU A 202 -15.27 40.57 -3.86
C GLU A 202 -15.43 40.99 -5.32
N ILE A 203 -15.35 40.06 -6.26
CA ILE A 203 -15.62 40.25 -7.69
C ILE A 203 -17.08 40.71 -7.89
N ASP A 204 -18.03 40.02 -7.28
CA ASP A 204 -19.46 40.39 -7.35
C ASP A 204 -19.72 41.81 -6.83
N ARG A 205 -18.95 42.26 -5.82
CA ARG A 205 -19.04 43.60 -5.27
C ARG A 205 -18.54 44.69 -6.22
N LEU A 206 -17.59 44.35 -7.10
CA LEU A 206 -17.06 45.28 -8.08
C LEU A 206 -18.06 45.54 -9.21
N GLY A 207 -18.94 44.61 -9.54
CA GLY A 207 -19.93 44.73 -10.59
C GLY A 207 -19.31 44.82 -12.00
N ASP A 208 -20.15 45.08 -12.99
CA ASP A 208 -19.75 45.11 -14.41
C ASP A 208 -19.24 46.48 -14.92
N ALA A 209 -19.09 47.48 -14.02
CA ALA A 209 -18.65 48.80 -14.40
C ALA A 209 -17.13 48.85 -14.71
N PRO A 210 -16.67 49.71 -15.62
CA PRO A 210 -15.24 49.91 -15.82
C PRO A 210 -14.54 50.32 -14.53
N LEU A 211 -13.53 49.53 -14.13
CA LEU A 211 -12.77 49.76 -12.90
C LEU A 211 -11.63 50.77 -13.13
N SER A 212 -11.52 51.76 -12.25
CA SER A 212 -10.31 52.55 -12.15
C SER A 212 -9.19 51.79 -11.42
N THR A 213 -7.93 52.20 -11.57
CA THR A 213 -6.80 51.66 -10.83
C THR A 213 -7.00 51.80 -9.31
N ASP A 214 -7.65 52.87 -8.87
CA ASP A 214 -7.94 53.09 -7.44
C ASP A 214 -9.02 52.15 -6.91
N ASP A 215 -10.03 51.82 -7.72
CA ASP A 215 -11.05 50.82 -7.37
C ASP A 215 -10.44 49.43 -7.25
N ALA A 216 -9.60 49.05 -8.20
CA ALA A 216 -8.88 47.79 -8.17
C ALA A 216 -7.96 47.68 -6.93
N ALA A 217 -7.22 48.76 -6.64
CA ALA A 217 -6.36 48.81 -5.45
C ALA A 217 -7.16 48.71 -4.14
N ARG A 218 -8.35 49.33 -4.09
CA ARG A 218 -9.27 49.23 -2.94
C ARG A 218 -9.82 47.83 -2.77
N ALA A 219 -10.24 47.18 -3.83
CA ALA A 219 -10.72 45.82 -3.82
C ALA A 219 -9.65 44.81 -3.33
N LEU A 220 -8.42 44.95 -3.83
CA LEU A 220 -7.31 44.10 -3.38
C LEU A 220 -6.99 44.25 -1.90
N ARG A 221 -7.00 45.53 -1.38
CA ARG A 221 -6.81 45.77 0.06
C ARG A 221 -7.95 45.17 0.89
N HIS A 222 -9.19 45.29 0.41
CA HIS A 222 -10.35 44.69 1.08
C HIS A 222 -10.29 43.19 1.07
N LEU A 223 -9.92 42.55 -0.04
CA LEU A 223 -9.69 41.13 -0.15
C LEU A 223 -8.63 40.64 0.84
N ALA A 224 -7.47 41.30 0.88
CA ALA A 224 -6.40 41.01 1.83
C ALA A 224 -6.89 41.07 3.28
N ALA A 225 -7.60 42.15 3.64
CA ALA A 225 -8.16 42.30 4.98
C ALA A 225 -9.13 41.20 5.35
N ARG A 226 -9.96 40.72 4.43
CA ARG A 226 -10.88 39.60 4.64
C ARG A 226 -10.16 38.27 4.83
N LEU A 227 -9.08 38.03 4.09
CA LEU A 227 -8.28 36.80 4.21
C LEU A 227 -7.55 36.71 5.55
N ILE A 228 -7.00 37.85 6.03
CA ILE A 228 -6.26 37.89 7.31
C ILE A 228 -7.16 38.08 8.53
N HIS A 229 -8.45 38.41 8.36
CA HIS A 229 -9.35 38.69 9.48
C HIS A 229 -9.42 37.52 10.46
N ASN A 230 -9.70 36.33 9.98
CA ASN A 230 -9.83 35.13 10.83
C ASN A 230 -8.52 34.75 11.53
N PRO A 231 -7.37 34.70 10.86
CA PRO A 231 -6.06 34.53 11.50
C PRO A 231 -5.83 35.57 12.62
N THR A 232 -6.13 36.85 12.37
CA THR A 232 -5.93 37.93 13.36
C THR A 232 -6.82 37.73 14.60
N VAL A 233 -8.08 37.36 14.40
CA VAL A 233 -9.00 37.07 15.52
C VAL A 233 -8.52 35.89 16.33
N MET A 234 -8.09 34.82 15.66
CA MET A 234 -7.58 33.60 16.33
C MET A 234 -6.27 33.88 17.09
N ALA A 235 -5.39 34.75 16.57
CA ALA A 235 -4.17 35.16 17.26
C ALA A 235 -4.47 35.86 18.59
N ARG A 236 -5.43 36.76 18.60
CA ARG A 236 -5.87 37.46 19.84
C ARG A 236 -6.46 36.50 20.86
N ARG A 237 -7.33 35.60 20.37
CA ARG A 237 -7.94 34.57 21.20
C ARG A 237 -6.90 33.60 21.80
N ALA A 238 -5.92 33.16 21.02
CA ALA A 238 -4.83 32.35 21.48
C ALA A 238 -4.01 33.05 22.58
N GLY A 239 -3.86 34.39 22.48
CA GLY A 239 -3.26 35.21 23.53
C GLY A 239 -4.06 35.18 24.83
N GLU A 240 -5.37 35.33 24.74
CA GLU A 240 -6.29 35.29 25.89
C GLU A 240 -6.36 33.91 26.55
N GLU A 241 -6.29 32.84 25.77
CA GLU A 241 -6.39 31.44 26.23
C GLU A 241 -5.02 30.82 26.59
N SER A 242 -3.92 31.57 26.57
CA SER A 242 -2.54 31.08 26.83
C SER A 242 -2.09 29.96 25.88
N GLN A 243 -2.51 30.04 24.63
CA GLN A 243 -2.20 29.06 23.55
C GLN A 243 -1.29 29.65 22.46
N GLN A 244 -0.50 30.67 22.79
CA GLN A 244 0.31 31.44 21.83
C GLN A 244 1.28 30.53 21.06
N GLU A 245 2.06 29.70 21.75
CA GLU A 245 3.05 28.82 21.11
C GLU A 245 2.41 27.92 20.05
N ARG A 246 1.34 27.25 20.41
CA ARG A 246 0.62 26.35 19.49
C ARG A 246 0.05 27.09 18.28
N TYR A 247 -0.40 28.33 18.48
CA TYR A 247 -0.91 29.16 17.40
C TYR A 247 0.21 29.63 16.46
N LEU A 248 1.35 30.07 17.02
CA LEU A 248 2.52 30.51 16.26
C LEU A 248 3.11 29.36 15.43
N GLU A 249 3.26 28.18 16.01
CA GLU A 249 3.70 26.98 15.31
C GLU A 249 2.78 26.68 14.11
N ALA A 250 1.45 26.62 14.33
CA ALA A 250 0.48 26.34 13.28
C ALA A 250 0.49 27.43 12.17
N LEU A 251 0.60 28.70 12.54
CA LEU A 251 0.64 29.80 11.61
C LEU A 251 1.94 29.82 10.80
N GLY A 252 3.07 29.53 11.44
CA GLY A 252 4.38 29.38 10.81
C GLY A 252 4.37 28.31 9.72
N VAL A 253 3.81 27.14 10.04
CA VAL A 253 3.64 26.04 9.07
C VAL A 253 2.74 26.45 7.90
N VAL A 254 1.61 27.11 8.16
CA VAL A 254 0.64 27.52 7.11
C VAL A 254 1.20 28.59 6.19
N LEU A 255 1.95 29.56 6.74
CA LEU A 255 2.53 30.66 5.97
C LEU A 255 3.92 30.35 5.42
N GLY A 256 4.55 29.25 5.85
CA GLY A 256 5.94 28.93 5.49
C GLY A 256 6.95 29.92 6.07
N ILE A 257 6.67 30.47 7.27
CA ILE A 257 7.48 31.50 7.94
C ILE A 257 8.04 30.94 9.24
N ASP A 258 9.31 31.21 9.55
CA ASP A 258 9.91 30.84 10.82
C ASP A 258 9.24 31.54 11.99
N GLU A 259 9.04 30.82 13.09
CA GLU A 259 8.43 31.34 14.33
C GLU A 259 9.16 32.57 14.86
N SER A 260 10.50 32.58 14.76
CA SER A 260 11.33 33.74 15.14
C SER A 260 10.98 34.98 14.37
N THR A 261 10.65 34.87 13.08
CA THR A 261 10.23 35.99 12.21
C THR A 261 8.84 36.51 12.60
N LEU A 262 7.93 35.60 13.00
CA LEU A 262 6.58 35.97 13.46
C LEU A 262 6.59 36.77 14.77
N ILE A 263 7.57 36.51 15.64
CA ILE A 263 7.68 37.15 16.96
C ILE A 263 8.48 38.46 16.88
N SER A 264 9.56 38.50 16.08
CA SER A 264 10.46 39.65 16.04
C SER A 264 9.86 40.89 15.37
N GLY A 265 8.80 40.70 14.58
CA GLY A 265 8.20 41.83 13.85
C GLY A 265 9.14 42.49 12.81
N ASP A 266 10.28 41.87 12.56
CA ASP A 266 11.35 42.38 11.69
C ASP A 266 11.09 41.97 10.25
N ASP A 267 9.93 42.39 9.76
CA ASP A 267 9.56 42.20 8.36
C ASP A 267 9.78 43.52 7.62
N ALA A 268 10.90 43.63 6.91
CA ALA A 268 11.20 44.77 6.02
C ALA A 268 10.09 44.97 4.96
N ALA A 269 9.20 44.01 4.78
CA ALA A 269 8.02 44.08 3.92
C ALA A 269 6.86 44.88 4.57
N LEU A 270 6.78 45.03 5.90
CA LEU A 270 5.71 45.77 6.57
C LEU A 270 5.79 47.28 6.31
N HIS A 271 6.96 47.81 6.01
CA HIS A 271 7.12 49.25 5.69
C HIS A 271 6.60 49.63 4.30
N ALA A 272 6.34 48.69 3.41
CA ALA A 272 5.73 48.97 2.10
C ALA A 272 4.20 49.09 2.14
N PHE A 273 3.56 48.78 3.28
CA PHE A 273 2.09 48.73 3.40
C PHE A 273 1.55 49.68 4.49
N SER A 274 2.12 50.88 4.62
CA SER A 274 1.51 51.92 5.45
C SER A 274 0.41 52.62 4.65
N PRO A 275 -0.87 52.57 5.08
CA PRO A 275 -1.95 53.27 4.39
C PRO A 275 -1.90 54.77 4.77
N GLY A 276 -1.11 55.54 4.05
CA GLY A 276 -1.13 56.98 4.26
C GLY A 276 0.16 57.71 3.91
N ASP A 277 0.53 57.76 2.64
CA ASP A 277 1.17 58.95 2.04
C ASP A 277 1.05 58.93 0.52
N HIS A 278 -0.07 59.40 0.01
CA HIS A 278 -0.21 59.78 -1.39
C HIS A 278 -0.22 61.31 -1.43
N GLY A 279 0.97 61.88 -1.36
CA GLY A 279 1.17 63.32 -1.54
C GLY A 279 2.43 63.62 -2.33
N ARG A 280 2.21 63.98 -3.61
CA ARG A 280 3.05 64.75 -4.52
C ARG A 280 4.01 64.04 -5.47
N SER A 281 3.51 64.07 -6.67
CA SER A 281 4.18 64.04 -7.96
C SER A 281 5.53 64.70 -8.02
N ARG A 282 6.49 64.11 -8.69
CA ARG A 282 7.37 64.83 -9.61
C ARG A 282 7.60 63.98 -10.84
N GLY A 283 7.32 64.60 -11.98
CA GLY A 283 7.48 64.06 -13.30
C GLY A 283 8.93 63.73 -13.63
N GLY A 284 9.10 62.74 -14.40
CA GLY A 284 10.33 62.32 -15.02
C GLY A 284 10.00 61.56 -16.31
N VAL A 285 10.33 62.24 -17.37
CA VAL A 285 10.21 61.94 -18.79
C VAL A 285 10.70 60.52 -19.11
N CYS A 286 9.90 59.76 -19.87
CA CYS A 286 10.37 58.62 -20.64
C CYS A 286 11.22 59.06 -21.84
N PRO A 287 12.26 58.38 -22.18
CA PRO A 287 12.68 58.28 -23.57
C PRO A 287 12.30 56.90 -24.13
N HIS A 288 11.57 56.99 -25.21
CA HIS A 288 11.49 55.92 -26.21
C HIS A 288 12.89 55.51 -26.66
N ASP A 289 13.11 54.23 -26.82
CA ASP A 289 13.88 53.76 -27.97
C ASP A 289 13.37 52.41 -28.45
N VAL A 290 13.02 52.47 -29.69
CA VAL A 290 12.65 51.41 -30.63
C VAL A 290 13.90 50.67 -31.06
N HIS A 291 13.89 49.36 -31.01
CA HIS A 291 14.64 48.54 -31.97
C HIS A 291 13.89 47.27 -32.38
N THR A 292 13.39 47.37 -33.59
CA THR A 292 13.10 46.30 -34.54
C THR A 292 14.31 45.44 -34.86
N LEU A 293 14.05 44.15 -35.17
CA LEU A 293 14.60 43.24 -36.17
C LEU A 293 14.44 41.82 -35.61
N GLY A 294 13.76 40.83 -36.19
CA GLY A 294 13.76 40.48 -37.61
C GLY A 294 14.62 39.22 -37.79
N ALA A 295 14.01 38.08 -37.88
CA ALA A 295 14.19 36.90 -38.70
C ALA A 295 13.58 35.69 -37.99
#